data_384034c3ec3ce315ab25712ab85e2ac4
#
_entry.id   384034c3ec3ce315ab25712ab85e2ac4
#
_cell.length_a   1.000
_cell.length_b   1.000
_cell.length_c   1.000
_cell.angle_alpha   90.00
_cell.angle_beta   90.00
_cell.angle_gamma   90.00
#
_symmetry.space_group_name_H-M   'P 1'
#
loop_
_entity.id
_entity.type
_entity.pdbx_description
1 polymer ?
#
loop_
_entity_poly.entity_id
_entity_poly.type
_entity_poly.pdbx_seq_one_letter_code
_entity_poly.pdbx_strand_id
1 'polypeptide(L)'
;MSLTVVPAYEHPQEIGALFSEYTQALIAGEPSFSGYLSLQNYDEEVQHLEEKYGMPWGRLYLARWNGAPAGCVGLRRMDEWNCEMKRLYVRPQYRDKRIGGKLVQQVIDDAKTIGYSHMLLDTFSFLDSAVRMYRALGFYEIERYNNNPIDGCIYMKLDL
;
A
#
# COMPACT_ATOMS: atom_id res chain seq x y z
N MET A 1 22.27 4.97 11.33
CA MET A 1 21.33 4.24 10.48
C MET A 1 19.93 4.52 10.93
N SER A 2 19.21 5.29 10.16
CA SER A 2 17.94 5.77 10.63
C SER A 2 16.85 5.60 9.59
N LEU A 3 15.74 5.03 10.04
CA LEU A 3 14.48 5.01 9.33
C LEU A 3 13.62 6.15 9.85
N THR A 4 13.10 6.97 8.93
CA THR A 4 12.07 7.94 9.27
C THR A 4 10.84 7.67 8.42
N VAL A 5 9.66 7.85 9.01
CA VAL A 5 8.38 7.70 8.33
C VAL A 5 7.64 9.02 8.49
N VAL A 6 7.33 9.66 7.38
CA VAL A 6 6.72 10.99 7.38
C VAL A 6 5.45 10.98 6.54
N PRO A 7 4.47 11.85 6.86
CA PRO A 7 3.34 12.07 5.96
C PRO A 7 3.84 12.54 4.60
N ALA A 8 3.23 12.03 3.54
CA ALA A 8 3.78 12.18 2.18
C ALA A 8 3.05 13.19 1.32
N TYR A 9 2.06 13.89 1.82
CA TYR A 9 1.21 14.79 1.02
C TYR A 9 2.00 15.92 0.37
N GLU A 10 3.09 16.35 0.98
CA GLU A 10 3.94 17.43 0.47
C GLU A 10 5.12 16.92 -0.34
N HIS A 11 5.16 15.60 -0.62
CA HIS A 11 6.24 14.96 -1.37
C HIS A 11 5.74 14.21 -2.61
N PRO A 12 4.95 14.87 -3.49
CA PRO A 12 4.32 14.19 -4.61
C PRO A 12 5.32 13.63 -5.63
N GLN A 13 6.48 14.26 -5.79
CA GLN A 13 7.49 13.77 -6.72
C GLN A 13 8.11 12.47 -6.24
N GLU A 14 8.43 12.38 -4.97
CA GLU A 14 8.99 11.15 -4.38
C GLU A 14 7.97 10.03 -4.37
N ILE A 15 6.73 10.34 -4.01
CA ILE A 15 5.62 9.38 -4.05
C ILE A 15 5.36 8.91 -5.48
N GLY A 16 5.36 9.82 -6.45
CA GLY A 16 5.17 9.47 -7.86
C GLY A 16 6.23 8.51 -8.36
N ALA A 17 7.49 8.73 -7.97
CA ALA A 17 8.59 7.82 -8.32
C ALA A 17 8.37 6.42 -7.72
N LEU A 18 7.99 6.35 -6.45
CA LEU A 18 7.74 5.07 -5.78
C LEU A 18 6.52 4.35 -6.37
N PHE A 19 5.46 5.06 -6.66
CA PHE A 19 4.27 4.47 -7.31
C PHE A 19 4.62 3.93 -8.70
N SER A 20 5.44 4.66 -9.45
CA SER A 20 5.89 4.21 -10.76
C SER A 20 6.74 2.94 -10.66
N GLU A 21 7.67 2.89 -9.72
CA GLU A 21 8.49 1.70 -9.48
C GLU A 21 7.65 0.50 -9.05
N TYR A 22 6.67 0.73 -8.19
CA TYR A 22 5.73 -0.31 -7.76
C TYR A 22 4.97 -0.88 -8.96
N THR A 23 4.45 0.00 -9.81
CA THR A 23 3.74 -0.37 -11.03
C THR A 23 4.62 -1.19 -11.96
N GLN A 24 5.87 -0.76 -12.19
CA GLN A 24 6.81 -1.48 -13.02
C GLN A 24 7.11 -2.88 -12.45
N ALA A 25 7.25 -2.99 -11.13
CA ALA A 25 7.48 -4.27 -10.49
C ALA A 25 6.30 -5.22 -10.66
N LEU A 26 5.08 -4.72 -10.56
CA LEU A 26 3.87 -5.52 -10.78
C LEU A 26 3.77 -5.99 -12.23
N ILE A 27 4.04 -5.13 -13.19
CA ILE A 27 4.02 -5.49 -14.62
C ILE A 27 5.09 -6.54 -14.91
N ALA A 28 6.27 -6.41 -14.31
CA ALA A 28 7.34 -7.41 -14.48
C ALA A 28 6.94 -8.78 -13.95
N GLY A 29 6.18 -8.82 -12.85
CA GLY A 29 5.67 -10.07 -12.27
C GLY A 29 4.47 -10.65 -13.01
N GLU A 30 3.65 -9.80 -13.60
CA GLU A 30 2.44 -10.19 -14.33
C GLU A 30 2.18 -9.20 -15.47
N PRO A 31 2.67 -9.50 -16.70
CA PRO A 31 2.57 -8.55 -17.82
C PRO A 31 1.14 -8.15 -18.21
N SER A 32 0.13 -8.98 -17.94
CA SER A 32 -1.27 -8.63 -18.22
C SER A 32 -1.76 -7.46 -17.37
N PHE A 33 -0.99 -7.06 -16.38
CA PHE A 33 -1.30 -5.97 -15.47
C PHE A 33 -1.32 -4.59 -16.12
N SER A 34 -0.61 -4.42 -17.25
CA SER A 34 -0.46 -3.10 -17.87
C SER A 34 -1.81 -2.46 -18.21
N GLY A 35 -2.76 -3.25 -18.73
CA GLY A 35 -4.11 -2.77 -19.02
C GLY A 35 -4.90 -2.38 -17.78
N TYR A 36 -4.76 -3.16 -16.72
CA TYR A 36 -5.43 -2.90 -15.44
C TYR A 36 -4.92 -1.62 -14.79
N LEU A 37 -3.61 -1.40 -14.84
CA LEU A 37 -3.00 -0.21 -14.24
C LEU A 37 -3.41 1.07 -14.96
N SER A 38 -3.63 1.00 -16.27
CA SER A 38 -4.19 2.12 -17.02
C SER A 38 -5.57 2.52 -16.52
N LEU A 39 -6.36 1.54 -16.07
CA LEU A 39 -7.68 1.78 -15.50
C LEU A 39 -7.63 2.40 -14.11
N GLN A 40 -6.51 2.27 -13.40
CA GLN A 40 -6.37 2.85 -12.05
C GLN A 40 -5.94 4.31 -12.05
N ASN A 41 -5.55 4.84 -13.21
CA ASN A 41 -5.28 6.26 -13.40
C ASN A 41 -4.25 6.82 -12.40
N TYR A 42 -3.08 6.18 -12.33
CA TYR A 42 -2.03 6.52 -11.36
C TYR A 42 -1.52 7.95 -11.46
N ASP A 43 -1.41 8.47 -12.69
CA ASP A 43 -0.92 9.85 -12.88
C ASP A 43 -1.85 10.86 -12.23
N GLU A 44 -3.16 10.65 -12.36
CA GLU A 44 -4.15 11.50 -11.72
C GLU A 44 -4.12 11.33 -10.19
N GLU A 45 -3.95 10.10 -9.71
CA GLU A 45 -3.85 9.82 -8.29
C GLU A 45 -2.71 10.61 -7.63
N VAL A 46 -1.54 10.66 -8.29
CA VAL A 46 -0.38 11.40 -7.77
C VAL A 46 -0.65 12.90 -7.70
N GLN A 47 -1.45 13.45 -8.62
CA GLN A 47 -1.81 14.85 -8.61
C GLN A 47 -2.84 15.19 -7.53
N HIS A 48 -3.58 14.20 -7.03
CA HIS A 48 -4.70 14.39 -6.08
C HIS A 48 -4.60 13.42 -4.91
N LEU A 49 -3.42 13.32 -4.29
CA LEU A 49 -3.17 12.36 -3.21
C LEU A 49 -4.14 12.51 -2.04
N GLU A 50 -4.51 13.74 -1.71
CA GLU A 50 -5.38 13.99 -0.57
C GLU A 50 -6.84 13.56 -0.82
N GLU A 51 -7.26 13.48 -2.07
CA GLU A 51 -8.62 12.99 -2.37
C GLU A 51 -8.79 11.54 -1.98
N LYS A 52 -7.77 10.72 -2.17
CA LYS A 52 -7.82 9.28 -1.88
C LYS A 52 -7.29 8.93 -0.50
N TYR A 53 -6.21 9.58 -0.09
CA TYR A 53 -5.48 9.23 1.13
C TYR A 53 -5.49 10.31 2.19
N GLY A 54 -6.30 11.36 2.01
CA GLY A 54 -6.28 12.52 2.90
C GLY A 54 -6.86 12.26 4.29
N MET A 55 -6.34 13.02 5.25
CA MET A 55 -6.87 13.01 6.60
C MET A 55 -8.27 13.64 6.63
N PRO A 56 -9.10 13.31 7.60
CA PRO A 56 -8.82 12.49 8.79
C PRO A 56 -8.99 10.98 8.58
N TRP A 57 -9.53 10.54 7.45
CA TRP A 57 -9.95 9.15 7.24
C TRP A 57 -8.89 8.30 6.55
N GLY A 58 -7.94 8.92 5.85
CA GLY A 58 -6.86 8.25 5.16
C GLY A 58 -5.50 8.62 5.72
N ARG A 59 -4.48 7.95 5.21
CA ARG A 59 -3.08 8.24 5.53
C ARG A 59 -2.22 7.94 4.31
N LEU A 60 -1.11 8.65 4.20
CA LEU A 60 -0.11 8.37 3.18
C LEU A 60 1.26 8.66 3.78
N TYR A 61 2.13 7.66 3.75
CA TYR A 61 3.46 7.77 4.35
C TYR A 61 4.57 7.53 3.34
N LEU A 62 5.64 8.28 3.53
CA LEU A 62 6.92 8.10 2.86
C LEU A 62 7.94 7.63 3.90
N ALA A 63 8.58 6.49 3.63
CA ALA A 63 9.68 6.01 4.44
C ALA A 63 11.00 6.45 3.83
N ARG A 64 11.90 6.95 4.65
CA ARG A 64 13.26 7.33 4.24
C ARG A 64 14.27 6.52 5.05
N TRP A 65 15.29 6.02 4.36
CA TRP A 65 16.42 5.38 4.99
C TRP A 65 17.65 6.26 4.82
N ASN A 66 18.18 6.75 5.94
CA ASN A 66 19.29 7.72 5.94
C ASN A 66 19.01 8.91 5.01
N GLY A 67 17.76 9.38 4.99
CA GLY A 67 17.32 10.51 4.20
C GLY A 67 16.89 10.20 2.77
N ALA A 68 17.15 8.99 2.26
CA ALA A 68 16.76 8.60 0.91
C ALA A 68 15.37 7.96 0.89
N PRO A 69 14.53 8.27 -0.11
CA PRO A 69 13.23 7.62 -0.24
C PRO A 69 13.39 6.11 -0.38
N ALA A 70 12.75 5.35 0.49
CA ALA A 70 12.92 3.90 0.57
C ALA A 70 11.62 3.13 0.34
N GLY A 71 10.47 3.71 0.67
CA GLY A 71 9.19 3.03 0.53
C GLY A 71 8.01 3.93 0.83
N CYS A 72 6.82 3.37 0.64
CA CYS A 72 5.57 4.10 0.86
C CYS A 72 4.44 3.15 1.22
N VAL A 73 3.36 3.71 1.77
CA VAL A 73 2.11 3.01 2.02
C VAL A 73 0.97 4.02 2.10
N GLY A 74 -0.19 3.63 1.60
CA GLY A 74 -1.41 4.43 1.70
C GLY A 74 -2.52 3.69 2.42
N LEU A 75 -3.39 4.45 3.06
CA LEU A 75 -4.61 3.99 3.70
C LEU A 75 -5.75 4.85 3.19
N ARG A 76 -6.79 4.21 2.65
CA ARG A 76 -7.97 4.93 2.20
C ARG A 76 -9.22 4.43 2.89
N ARG A 77 -10.20 5.30 3.03
CA ARG A 77 -11.53 4.93 3.51
C ARG A 77 -12.28 4.19 2.42
N MET A 78 -12.89 3.06 2.77
CA MET A 78 -13.82 2.34 1.88
C MET A 78 -15.26 2.69 2.24
N ASP A 79 -15.57 2.62 3.52
CA ASP A 79 -16.87 2.99 4.08
C ASP A 79 -16.70 3.36 5.56
N GLU A 80 -17.77 3.47 6.29
CA GLU A 80 -17.75 3.89 7.70
C GLU A 80 -16.94 2.94 8.59
N TRP A 81 -16.89 1.65 8.25
CA TRP A 81 -16.29 0.61 9.09
C TRP A 81 -15.00 0.02 8.53
N ASN A 82 -14.77 0.17 7.22
CA ASN A 82 -13.69 -0.49 6.52
C ASN A 82 -12.74 0.49 5.87
N CYS A 83 -11.45 0.19 5.98
CA CYS A 83 -10.41 0.89 5.23
C CYS A 83 -9.65 -0.10 4.36
N GLU A 84 -8.86 0.42 3.44
CA GLU A 84 -8.05 -0.39 2.54
C GLU A 84 -6.61 0.12 2.55
N MET A 85 -5.67 -0.80 2.76
CA MET A 85 -4.25 -0.50 2.61
C MET A 85 -3.88 -0.64 1.14
N LYS A 86 -3.18 0.37 0.60
CA LYS A 86 -2.79 0.42 -0.80
C LYS A 86 -1.36 0.91 -0.96
N ARG A 87 -0.75 0.56 -2.08
CA ARG A 87 0.55 1.11 -2.50
C ARG A 87 1.69 0.81 -1.52
N LEU A 88 1.63 -0.32 -0.82
CA LEU A 88 2.78 -0.75 -0.03
C LEU A 88 3.91 -1.14 -0.97
N TYR A 89 5.01 -0.41 -0.90
CA TYR A 89 6.17 -0.67 -1.71
C TYR A 89 7.43 -0.29 -0.95
N VAL A 90 8.45 -1.14 -1.02
CA VAL A 90 9.79 -0.86 -0.50
C VAL A 90 10.77 -1.12 -1.62
N ARG A 91 11.65 -0.18 -1.87
CA ARG A 91 12.70 -0.34 -2.90
C ARG A 91 13.55 -1.57 -2.61
N PRO A 92 13.92 -2.35 -3.64
CA PRO A 92 14.65 -3.62 -3.43
C PRO A 92 15.90 -3.50 -2.55
N GLN A 93 16.67 -2.42 -2.70
CA GLN A 93 17.90 -2.23 -1.93
C GLN A 93 17.69 -2.02 -0.43
N TYR A 94 16.44 -1.77 -0.01
CA TYR A 94 16.10 -1.53 1.41
C TYR A 94 15.22 -2.63 2.02
N ARG A 95 14.97 -3.73 1.31
CA ARG A 95 14.02 -4.76 1.75
C ARG A 95 14.49 -5.58 2.95
N ASP A 96 15.78 -5.54 3.26
CA ASP A 96 16.34 -6.22 4.45
C ASP A 96 16.28 -5.36 5.71
N LYS A 97 15.67 -4.18 5.66
CA LYS A 97 15.63 -3.20 6.77
C LYS A 97 14.32 -3.23 7.56
N ARG A 98 13.40 -4.15 7.27
CA ARG A 98 12.08 -4.27 7.93
C ARG A 98 11.19 -3.05 7.76
N ILE A 99 11.39 -2.29 6.70
CA ILE A 99 10.63 -1.06 6.43
C ILE A 99 9.17 -1.38 6.12
N GLY A 100 8.91 -2.42 5.33
CA GLY A 100 7.54 -2.81 4.98
C GLY A 100 6.70 -3.12 6.20
N GLY A 101 7.24 -3.91 7.13
CA GLY A 101 6.54 -4.24 8.37
C GLY A 101 6.23 -3.01 9.21
N LYS A 102 7.14 -2.05 9.28
CA LYS A 102 6.92 -0.80 10.03
C LYS A 102 5.87 0.08 9.38
N LEU A 103 5.86 0.16 8.05
CA LEU A 103 4.84 0.92 7.31
C LEU A 103 3.45 0.30 7.53
N VAL A 104 3.34 -1.01 7.42
CA VAL A 104 2.06 -1.70 7.64
C VAL A 104 1.58 -1.51 9.07
N GLN A 105 2.48 -1.67 10.05
CA GLN A 105 2.11 -1.48 11.45
C GLN A 105 1.63 -0.04 11.72
N GLN A 106 2.27 0.94 11.09
CA GLN A 106 1.86 2.34 11.22
C GLN A 106 0.41 2.55 10.77
N VAL A 107 0.04 2.04 9.59
CA VAL A 107 -1.33 2.22 9.10
C VAL A 107 -2.34 1.36 9.86
N ILE A 108 -1.92 0.21 10.40
CA ILE A 108 -2.79 -0.59 11.27
C ILE A 108 -3.10 0.21 12.55
N ASP A 109 -2.09 0.80 13.17
CA ASP A 109 -2.27 1.59 14.38
C ASP A 109 -3.14 2.83 14.11
N ASP A 110 -2.92 3.50 12.99
CA ASP A 110 -3.74 4.63 12.57
C ASP A 110 -5.19 4.22 12.34
N ALA A 111 -5.42 3.09 11.68
CA ALA A 111 -6.77 2.59 11.40
C ALA A 111 -7.53 2.32 12.70
N LYS A 112 -6.86 1.74 13.69
CA LYS A 112 -7.46 1.52 15.01
C LYS A 112 -7.82 2.84 15.70
N THR A 113 -6.92 3.81 15.64
CA THR A 113 -7.15 5.13 16.23
C THR A 113 -8.29 5.87 15.55
N ILE A 114 -8.39 5.78 14.22
CA ILE A 114 -9.48 6.38 13.45
C ILE A 114 -10.83 5.74 13.80
N GLY A 115 -10.82 4.43 14.12
CA GLY A 115 -12.03 3.72 14.53
C GLY A 115 -12.56 2.73 13.50
N TYR A 116 -11.77 2.36 12.50
CA TYR A 116 -12.16 1.32 11.56
C TYR A 116 -12.24 -0.05 12.26
N SER A 117 -13.18 -0.87 11.80
CA SER A 117 -13.34 -2.25 12.29
C SER A 117 -12.48 -3.25 11.54
N HIS A 118 -12.24 -2.99 10.26
CA HIS A 118 -11.51 -3.90 9.40
C HIS A 118 -10.60 -3.14 8.43
N MET A 119 -9.47 -3.75 8.10
CA MET A 119 -8.58 -3.30 7.04
C MET A 119 -8.54 -4.38 5.97
N LEU A 120 -8.79 -3.99 4.72
CA LEU A 120 -8.75 -4.87 3.57
C LEU A 120 -7.55 -4.53 2.70
N LEU A 121 -7.13 -5.51 1.91
CA LEU A 121 -6.12 -5.30 0.88
C LEU A 121 -6.31 -6.32 -0.24
N ASP A 122 -5.82 -5.99 -1.42
CA ASP A 122 -5.61 -6.96 -2.49
C ASP A 122 -4.11 -7.04 -2.78
N THR A 123 -3.65 -8.23 -3.13
CA THR A 123 -2.25 -8.51 -3.44
C THR A 123 -2.18 -9.61 -4.49
N PHE A 124 -0.99 -10.08 -4.77
CA PHE A 124 -0.78 -11.10 -5.81
C PHE A 124 0.00 -12.28 -5.26
N SER A 125 -0.33 -13.46 -5.77
CA SER A 125 0.30 -14.70 -5.31
C SER A 125 1.82 -14.70 -5.51
N PHE A 126 2.35 -13.98 -6.50
CA PHE A 126 3.78 -13.90 -6.71
C PHE A 126 4.51 -13.00 -5.73
N LEU A 127 3.79 -12.20 -4.94
CA LEU A 127 4.38 -11.37 -3.90
C LEU A 127 4.47 -12.15 -2.57
N ASP A 128 5.21 -13.24 -2.59
CA ASP A 128 5.27 -14.22 -1.49
C ASP A 128 5.66 -13.60 -0.14
N SER A 129 6.65 -12.73 -0.14
CA SER A 129 7.13 -12.10 1.10
C SER A 129 6.06 -11.21 1.72
N ALA A 130 5.34 -10.46 0.89
CA ALA A 130 4.25 -9.60 1.35
C ALA A 130 3.11 -10.43 1.93
N VAL A 131 2.70 -11.49 1.22
CA VAL A 131 1.62 -12.36 1.67
C VAL A 131 1.96 -13.02 3.02
N ARG A 132 3.19 -13.51 3.17
CA ARG A 132 3.64 -14.08 4.44
C ARG A 132 3.61 -13.06 5.57
N MET A 133 4.03 -11.84 5.30
CA MET A 133 3.99 -10.75 6.28
C MET A 133 2.55 -10.44 6.70
N TYR A 134 1.64 -10.34 5.74
CA TYR A 134 0.23 -10.07 6.04
C TYR A 134 -0.37 -11.17 6.92
N ARG A 135 -0.12 -12.44 6.59
CA ARG A 135 -0.60 -13.56 7.40
C ARG A 135 -0.03 -13.53 8.82
N ALA A 136 1.25 -13.20 8.95
CA ALA A 136 1.91 -13.09 10.25
C ALA A 136 1.30 -11.97 11.11
N LEU A 137 0.79 -10.91 10.47
CA LEU A 137 0.14 -9.79 11.16
C LEU A 137 -1.33 -10.07 11.51
N GLY A 138 -1.88 -11.19 11.04
CA GLY A 138 -3.26 -11.57 11.34
C GLY A 138 -4.24 -11.39 10.19
N PHE A 139 -3.79 -10.98 9.02
CA PHE A 139 -4.66 -10.92 7.84
C PHE A 139 -5.03 -12.34 7.40
N TYR A 140 -6.28 -12.52 7.01
CA TYR A 140 -6.79 -13.79 6.48
C TYR A 140 -7.41 -13.57 5.11
N GLU A 141 -7.39 -14.61 4.28
CA GLU A 141 -7.90 -14.56 2.93
C GLU A 141 -9.43 -14.47 2.92
N ILE A 142 -9.96 -13.61 2.04
CA ILE A 142 -11.39 -13.43 1.84
C ILE A 142 -11.73 -13.53 0.35
N GLU A 143 -13.02 -13.52 0.03
CA GLU A 143 -13.49 -13.50 -1.34
C GLU A 143 -13.21 -12.14 -2.00
N ARG A 144 -13.26 -12.12 -3.32
CA ARG A 144 -13.10 -10.91 -4.14
C ARG A 144 -14.07 -9.82 -3.69
N TYR A 145 -13.56 -8.59 -3.53
CA TYR A 145 -14.39 -7.44 -3.18
C TYR A 145 -14.28 -6.29 -4.19
N ASN A 146 -13.50 -6.47 -5.27
CA ASN A 146 -13.37 -5.47 -6.33
C ASN A 146 -13.36 -6.14 -7.71
N ASN A 147 -13.30 -5.32 -8.77
CA ASN A 147 -13.36 -5.79 -10.15
C ASN A 147 -11.99 -6.01 -10.78
N ASN A 148 -11.00 -6.41 -10.00
CA ASN A 148 -9.67 -6.71 -10.54
C ASN A 148 -9.78 -7.91 -11.50
N PRO A 149 -9.45 -7.73 -12.79
CA PRO A 149 -9.62 -8.79 -13.79
C PRO A 149 -8.49 -9.82 -13.81
N ILE A 150 -7.48 -9.66 -12.97
CA ILE A 150 -6.26 -10.46 -13.05
C ILE A 150 -6.38 -11.71 -12.19
N ASP A 151 -6.06 -12.86 -12.81
CA ASP A 151 -5.97 -14.13 -12.09
C ASP A 151 -4.77 -14.10 -11.13
N GLY A 152 -4.89 -14.80 -10.01
CA GLY A 152 -3.82 -14.83 -9.00
C GLY A 152 -3.88 -13.70 -8.00
N CYS A 153 -4.91 -12.86 -8.04
CA CYS A 153 -5.16 -11.89 -6.98
C CYS A 153 -5.60 -12.59 -5.71
N ILE A 154 -5.08 -12.11 -4.61
CA ILE A 154 -5.45 -12.55 -3.26
C ILE A 154 -6.06 -11.37 -2.55
N TYR A 155 -7.20 -11.60 -1.92
CA TYR A 155 -7.92 -10.59 -1.14
C TYR A 155 -7.83 -10.97 0.33
N MET A 156 -7.46 -10.00 1.16
CA MET A 156 -7.22 -10.27 2.58
C MET A 156 -7.88 -9.22 3.46
N LYS A 157 -8.13 -9.58 4.71
CA LYS A 157 -8.80 -8.74 5.68
C LYS A 157 -8.16 -8.93 7.05
N LEU A 158 -8.06 -7.83 7.79
CA LEU A 158 -7.60 -7.83 9.18
C LEU A 158 -8.71 -7.27 10.06
N ASP A 159 -9.02 -7.98 11.13
CA ASP A 159 -9.93 -7.49 12.17
C ASP A 159 -9.14 -6.54 13.07
N LEU A 160 -9.60 -5.32 13.17
CA LEU A 160 -8.97 -4.28 13.99
C LEU A 160 -9.61 -4.20 15.40
#